data_7d9072cae6731000906db8b5bd1d36ac
#
_entry.id   7d9072cae6731000906db8b5bd1d36ac
#
_cell.length_a   1.000
_cell.length_b   1.000
_cell.length_c   1.000
_cell.angle_alpha   90.00
_cell.angle_beta   90.00
_cell.angle_gamma   90.00
#
_symmetry.space_group_name_H-M   'P 1'
#
loop_
_entity.id
_entity.type
_entity.pdbx_description
1 polymer ?
#
loop_
_entity_poly.entity_id
_entity_poly.type
_entity_poly.pdbx_seq_one_letter_code
_entity_poly.pdbx_strand_id
1 'polypeptide(L)'
;KRCLVMITSSFPFGSGESFIESEISFHESKFDRIIILPIELDPNAELTRAVPENAEYYNVSVKKQRIARTGDILKGVHNLVVPTEYLRYDRQAIGTSLRRRMFFEYFCNRSQRSFEECKSVLEKCGLDEYDSITVYSYWFFVTALVGVKLKEYLLSFCPDVELVARAHRYDVYENANVLGYLPLRRYLLEKYDAVYPCSDSGTKFITEKYPEYSSKVKTAYLGTFDHGLSKQSENGLHIVSCSQVKDVKRVDEIVDIIELFAKSGNRNIKWTHIGTGNREAELKKAVKLKLNGVETELLGKLPNTEVCEYYRKNPVDLFISASKSEGLPVSMMEAASFGVPILSTNVGGVSELVRDGFNGWLLDEDAEIGEFVQILDRFYDMEKSEREVYRNNIRQTWEKGFDASRSFRDFLSVPAVVGS
;
A
#
# COMPACT_ATOMS: atom_id res chain seq x y z
N LYS A 1 23.73 -19.27 -9.06
CA LYS A 1 22.88 -19.05 -7.85
C LYS A 1 22.41 -17.60 -7.78
N ARG A 2 21.16 -17.38 -7.39
CA ARG A 2 20.54 -16.05 -7.29
C ARG A 2 20.12 -15.76 -5.85
N CYS A 3 20.44 -14.57 -5.36
CA CYS A 3 20.04 -14.10 -4.04
C CYS A 3 19.15 -12.85 -4.12
N LEU A 4 18.06 -12.81 -3.35
CA LEU A 4 17.27 -11.62 -3.15
C LEU A 4 17.61 -10.98 -1.81
N VAL A 5 18.00 -9.70 -1.81
CA VAL A 5 18.14 -8.89 -0.61
C VAL A 5 16.96 -7.91 -0.56
N MET A 6 15.97 -8.22 0.26
CA MET A 6 14.73 -7.46 0.38
C MET A 6 14.80 -6.50 1.57
N ILE A 7 14.66 -5.20 1.30
CA ILE A 7 14.65 -4.15 2.34
C ILE A 7 13.20 -3.74 2.61
N THR A 8 12.75 -3.99 3.83
CA THR A 8 11.37 -3.69 4.28
C THR A 8 11.35 -2.65 5.39
N SER A 9 10.21 -2.11 5.71
CA SER A 9 10.04 -1.30 6.92
C SER A 9 10.06 -2.17 8.16
N SER A 10 9.15 -3.14 8.25
CA SER A 10 8.95 -3.99 9.43
C SER A 10 8.71 -5.46 9.12
N PHE A 11 8.28 -5.83 7.91
CA PHE A 11 8.03 -7.23 7.55
C PHE A 11 9.26 -8.11 7.81
N PRO A 12 9.12 -9.30 8.44
CA PRO A 12 7.88 -10.05 8.75
C PRO A 12 7.30 -9.78 10.16
N PHE A 13 7.68 -8.69 10.82
CA PHE A 13 7.25 -8.35 12.17
C PHE A 13 6.05 -7.40 12.18
N GLY A 14 5.30 -7.43 13.30
CA GLY A 14 4.20 -6.51 13.54
C GLY A 14 3.04 -6.64 12.55
N SER A 15 2.21 -5.61 12.45
CA SER A 15 0.99 -5.61 11.63
C SER A 15 1.06 -4.74 10.37
N GLY A 16 2.21 -4.10 10.10
CA GLY A 16 2.44 -3.33 8.88
C GLY A 16 2.76 -4.23 7.68
N GLU A 17 2.73 -3.69 6.47
CA GLU A 17 3.19 -4.37 5.24
C GLU A 17 2.54 -5.75 4.97
N SER A 18 1.23 -5.88 5.26
CA SER A 18 0.49 -7.15 5.08
C SER A 18 0.51 -7.67 3.63
N PHE A 19 0.67 -6.79 2.67
CA PHE A 19 0.74 -7.12 1.25
C PHE A 19 2.04 -7.85 0.86
N ILE A 20 3.14 -7.74 1.63
CA ILE A 20 4.36 -8.51 1.37
C ILE A 20 4.13 -10.01 1.62
N GLU A 21 3.30 -10.36 2.58
CA GLU A 21 2.94 -11.75 2.86
C GLU A 21 2.36 -12.46 1.62
N SER A 22 1.54 -11.74 0.85
CA SER A 22 0.99 -12.25 -0.40
C SER A 22 2.03 -12.39 -1.51
N GLU A 23 3.05 -11.52 -1.53
CA GLU A 23 4.06 -11.48 -2.59
C GLU A 23 5.22 -12.42 -2.34
N ILE A 24 5.68 -12.54 -1.08
CA ILE A 24 6.96 -13.17 -0.75
C ILE A 24 7.04 -14.66 -1.16
N SER A 25 5.94 -15.39 -1.09
CA SER A 25 5.87 -16.80 -1.49
C SER A 25 6.17 -17.04 -2.97
N PHE A 26 5.92 -16.05 -3.83
CA PHE A 26 6.23 -16.16 -5.25
C PHE A 26 7.73 -16.00 -5.55
N HIS A 27 8.48 -15.37 -4.66
CA HIS A 27 9.94 -15.23 -4.79
C HIS A 27 10.69 -16.53 -4.50
N GLU A 28 10.10 -17.45 -3.70
CA GLU A 28 10.72 -18.72 -3.30
C GLU A 28 11.23 -19.55 -4.49
N SER A 29 10.47 -19.63 -5.55
CA SER A 29 10.82 -20.39 -6.76
C SER A 29 11.78 -19.68 -7.71
N LYS A 30 12.13 -18.41 -7.44
CA LYS A 30 12.94 -17.57 -8.32
C LYS A 30 14.35 -17.31 -7.79
N PHE A 31 14.54 -17.43 -6.50
CA PHE A 31 15.80 -17.18 -5.82
C PHE A 31 16.22 -18.39 -4.99
N ASP A 32 17.51 -18.69 -4.99
CA ASP A 32 18.06 -19.77 -4.15
C ASP A 32 18.09 -19.37 -2.66
N ARG A 33 18.14 -18.06 -2.39
CA ARG A 33 18.11 -17.50 -1.04
C ARG A 33 17.44 -16.13 -1.02
N ILE A 34 16.70 -15.85 0.03
CA ILE A 34 16.05 -14.56 0.27
C ILE A 34 16.52 -14.03 1.63
N ILE A 35 17.05 -12.82 1.67
CA ILE A 35 17.48 -12.14 2.90
C ILE A 35 16.59 -10.93 3.10
N ILE A 36 15.82 -10.92 4.20
CA ILE A 36 14.88 -9.85 4.54
C ILE A 36 15.50 -8.96 5.61
N LEU A 37 15.60 -7.66 5.32
CA LEU A 37 16.21 -6.65 6.17
C LEU A 37 15.17 -5.59 6.58
N PRO A 38 14.43 -5.78 7.67
CA PRO A 38 13.51 -4.79 8.21
C PRO A 38 14.29 -3.68 8.93
N ILE A 39 14.19 -2.44 8.43
CA ILE A 39 15.01 -1.31 8.92
C ILE A 39 14.28 -0.36 9.89
N GLU A 40 13.00 -0.59 10.18
CA GLU A 40 12.14 0.27 10.99
C GLU A 40 11.39 -0.48 12.10
N LEU A 41 12.04 -1.47 12.71
CA LEU A 41 11.39 -2.28 13.74
C LEU A 41 11.15 -1.50 15.03
N ASP A 42 9.98 -1.72 15.63
CA ASP A 42 9.75 -1.38 17.03
C ASP A 42 10.55 -2.38 17.91
N PRO A 43 11.15 -1.93 19.02
CA PRO A 43 11.88 -2.80 19.93
C PRO A 43 11.09 -4.02 20.47
N ASN A 44 9.79 -3.90 20.49
CA ASN A 44 8.87 -4.93 20.97
C ASN A 44 8.10 -5.61 19.82
N ALA A 45 8.55 -5.46 18.57
CA ALA A 45 7.89 -6.09 17.43
C ALA A 45 8.02 -7.61 17.51
N GLU A 46 6.88 -8.29 17.48
CA GLU A 46 6.81 -9.75 17.43
C GLU A 46 6.80 -10.23 15.98
N LEU A 47 7.38 -11.41 15.77
CA LEU A 47 7.27 -12.12 14.49
C LEU A 47 5.81 -12.57 14.32
N THR A 48 5.15 -12.04 13.31
CA THR A 48 3.70 -12.27 13.11
C THR A 48 3.38 -12.99 11.81
N ARG A 49 4.38 -13.16 10.92
CA ARG A 49 4.18 -13.73 9.59
C ARG A 49 5.23 -14.76 9.25
N ALA A 50 4.77 -15.81 8.56
CA ALA A 50 5.65 -16.81 7.99
C ALA A 50 6.42 -16.23 6.79
N VAL A 51 7.61 -16.76 6.56
CA VAL A 51 8.43 -16.51 5.38
C VAL A 51 8.73 -17.86 4.70
N PRO A 52 9.06 -17.88 3.38
CA PRO A 52 9.46 -19.09 2.68
C PRO A 52 10.66 -19.81 3.34
N GLU A 53 10.80 -21.12 3.08
CA GLU A 53 11.87 -21.92 3.68
C GLU A 53 13.29 -21.43 3.30
N ASN A 54 13.46 -20.88 2.09
CA ASN A 54 14.72 -20.30 1.63
C ASN A 54 14.91 -18.82 2.04
N ALA A 55 14.02 -18.29 2.89
CA ALA A 55 14.09 -16.91 3.35
C ALA A 55 14.57 -16.82 4.80
N GLU A 56 15.50 -15.89 5.03
CA GLU A 56 16.01 -15.50 6.34
C GLU A 56 15.69 -14.04 6.61
N TYR A 57 15.49 -13.68 7.87
CA TYR A 57 15.27 -12.30 8.28
C TYR A 57 16.22 -11.91 9.42
N TYR A 58 16.68 -10.67 9.39
CA TYR A 58 17.65 -10.16 10.35
C TYR A 58 17.16 -8.87 10.98
N ASN A 59 17.14 -8.81 12.30
CA ASN A 59 16.78 -7.60 13.02
C ASN A 59 17.86 -6.53 12.86
N VAL A 60 17.64 -5.62 11.92
CA VAL A 60 18.58 -4.57 11.57
C VAL A 60 18.33 -3.34 12.45
N SER A 61 18.32 -3.29 13.72
CA SER A 61 18.20 -2.03 14.45
C SER A 61 17.08 -1.86 15.51
N VAL A 62 16.86 -2.89 16.31
CA VAL A 62 15.75 -2.87 17.29
C VAL A 62 15.95 -1.87 18.44
N LYS A 63 17.17 -1.64 18.94
CA LYS A 63 17.37 -0.85 20.18
C LYS A 63 17.70 0.62 19.99
N LYS A 64 18.12 1.06 18.83
CA LYS A 64 18.68 2.41 18.61
C LYS A 64 17.71 3.44 18.01
N GLN A 65 16.54 3.02 17.50
CA GLN A 65 15.70 3.91 16.69
C GLN A 65 14.97 5.02 17.48
N ARG A 66 14.47 4.80 18.69
CA ARG A 66 13.79 5.87 19.47
C ARG A 66 14.75 6.98 19.94
N ILE A 67 15.94 6.59 20.36
CA ILE A 67 17.01 7.55 20.76
C ILE A 67 17.61 8.21 19.52
N ALA A 68 17.70 7.47 18.42
CA ALA A 68 18.20 7.93 17.15
C ALA A 68 17.30 8.98 16.49
N ARG A 69 15.95 8.91 16.59
CA ARG A 69 15.04 9.93 16.01
C ARG A 69 15.27 11.33 16.56
N THR A 70 15.43 11.46 17.87
CA THR A 70 15.76 12.75 18.50
C THR A 70 17.20 13.18 18.25
N GLY A 71 18.14 12.23 18.28
CA GLY A 71 19.55 12.49 17.98
C GLY A 71 19.81 12.87 16.53
N ASP A 72 18.99 12.41 15.57
CA ASP A 72 19.13 12.72 14.14
C ASP A 72 18.68 14.13 13.80
N ILE A 73 17.57 14.56 14.40
CA ILE A 73 17.09 15.94 14.26
C ILE A 73 18.12 16.91 14.83
N LEU A 74 18.70 16.59 16.01
CA LEU A 74 19.73 17.43 16.63
C LEU A 74 21.06 17.39 15.87
N LYS A 75 21.47 16.26 15.31
CA LYS A 75 22.67 16.15 14.48
C LYS A 75 22.50 16.77 13.10
N GLY A 76 21.30 16.73 12.52
CA GLY A 76 20.99 17.45 11.28
C GLY A 76 21.14 18.96 11.42
N VAL A 77 21.00 19.48 12.63
CA VAL A 77 21.25 20.90 12.95
C VAL A 77 22.76 21.17 13.14
N HIS A 78 23.55 20.16 13.55
CA HIS A 78 24.97 20.32 13.86
C HIS A 78 25.96 19.80 12.81
N ASN A 79 25.59 18.79 12.01
CA ASN A 79 26.45 18.23 10.97
C ASN A 79 25.97 18.65 9.57
N LEU A 80 26.43 19.75 9.09
CA LEU A 80 26.31 20.24 7.70
C LEU A 80 27.01 19.34 6.65
N VAL A 81 27.41 18.13 7.01
CA VAL A 81 28.11 17.19 6.12
C VAL A 81 27.15 16.14 5.57
N VAL A 82 26.10 16.61 4.91
CA VAL A 82 25.45 15.80 3.87
C VAL A 82 26.38 15.84 2.64
N PRO A 83 26.64 14.71 1.98
CA PRO A 83 27.45 14.71 0.78
C PRO A 83 26.98 15.80 -0.19
N THR A 84 27.89 16.63 -0.65
CA THR A 84 27.60 17.75 -1.58
C THR A 84 26.90 17.25 -2.85
N GLU A 85 27.15 16.00 -3.22
CA GLU A 85 26.47 15.28 -4.28
C GLU A 85 24.96 15.24 -4.09
N TYR A 86 24.46 14.79 -2.93
CA TYR A 86 23.01 14.72 -2.66
C TYR A 86 22.35 16.09 -2.68
N LEU A 87 23.03 17.12 -2.18
CA LEU A 87 22.52 18.49 -2.21
C LEU A 87 22.32 19.04 -3.62
N ARG A 88 23.10 18.58 -4.61
CA ARG A 88 22.92 19.02 -6.00
C ARG A 88 21.56 18.60 -6.56
N TYR A 89 21.08 17.42 -6.20
CA TYR A 89 19.76 16.92 -6.66
C TYR A 89 18.60 17.65 -6.03
N ASP A 90 18.71 18.07 -4.77
CA ASP A 90 17.57 18.57 -4.00
C ASP A 90 17.65 20.07 -3.65
N ARG A 91 18.69 20.76 -4.04
CA ARG A 91 18.89 22.20 -3.71
C ARG A 91 17.66 23.06 -4.07
N GLN A 92 17.09 22.85 -5.25
CA GLN A 92 15.92 23.59 -5.71
C GLN A 92 14.66 23.21 -4.91
N ALA A 93 14.43 21.91 -4.66
CA ALA A 93 13.28 21.42 -3.92
C ALA A 93 13.28 21.82 -2.44
N ILE A 94 14.46 21.87 -1.84
CA ILE A 94 14.66 22.37 -0.46
C ILE A 94 14.43 23.89 -0.41
N GLY A 95 14.95 24.63 -1.38
CA GLY A 95 14.86 26.10 -1.44
C GLY A 95 15.39 26.74 -0.15
N THR A 96 14.65 27.69 0.42
CA THR A 96 14.94 28.37 1.68
C THR A 96 14.27 27.72 2.90
N SER A 97 13.56 26.62 2.72
CA SER A 97 12.80 25.97 3.81
C SER A 97 13.70 25.22 4.78
N LEU A 98 13.88 25.75 5.97
CA LEU A 98 14.61 25.09 7.04
C LEU A 98 14.00 23.71 7.41
N ARG A 99 12.67 23.59 7.38
CA ARG A 99 11.98 22.31 7.66
C ARG A 99 12.30 21.23 6.62
N ARG A 100 12.29 21.58 5.32
CA ARG A 100 12.69 20.65 4.25
C ARG A 100 14.16 20.30 4.37
N ARG A 101 15.02 21.25 4.72
CA ARG A 101 16.45 21.00 4.95
C ARG A 101 16.67 20.02 6.10
N MET A 102 16.05 20.22 7.25
CA MET A 102 16.12 19.30 8.38
C MET A 102 15.60 17.90 8.02
N PHE A 103 14.50 17.83 7.29
CA PHE A 103 13.93 16.56 6.83
C PHE A 103 14.85 15.81 5.87
N PHE A 104 15.48 16.53 4.95
CA PHE A 104 16.48 15.98 4.03
C PHE A 104 17.68 15.40 4.79
N GLU A 105 18.24 16.15 5.75
CA GLU A 105 19.36 15.68 6.56
C GLU A 105 18.97 14.49 7.45
N TYR A 106 17.80 14.51 8.05
CA TYR A 106 17.24 13.36 8.77
C TYR A 106 17.13 12.12 7.85
N PHE A 107 16.60 12.29 6.64
CA PHE A 107 16.48 11.22 5.66
C PHE A 107 17.84 10.62 5.30
N CYS A 108 18.84 11.44 4.96
CA CYS A 108 20.18 11.00 4.61
C CYS A 108 20.87 10.28 5.78
N ASN A 109 20.85 10.86 6.97
CA ASN A 109 21.47 10.29 8.16
C ASN A 109 20.82 8.96 8.59
N ARG A 110 19.49 8.87 8.48
CA ARG A 110 18.77 7.63 8.77
C ARG A 110 19.13 6.54 7.78
N SER A 111 19.13 6.85 6.49
CA SER A 111 19.52 5.91 5.45
C SER A 111 20.97 5.43 5.60
N GLN A 112 21.89 6.32 5.98
CA GLN A 112 23.29 5.95 6.21
C GLN A 112 23.43 4.94 7.35
N ARG A 113 22.75 5.18 8.48
CA ARG A 113 22.82 4.26 9.61
C ARG A 113 22.17 2.91 9.31
N SER A 114 21.00 2.93 8.67
CA SER A 114 20.36 1.68 8.24
C SER A 114 21.24 0.90 7.26
N PHE A 115 21.94 1.58 6.36
CA PHE A 115 22.92 0.96 5.47
C PHE A 115 24.05 0.27 6.23
N GLU A 116 24.70 0.96 7.20
CA GLU A 116 25.81 0.37 7.97
C GLU A 116 25.38 -0.89 8.72
N GLU A 117 24.18 -0.87 9.29
CA GLU A 117 23.63 -2.03 9.97
C GLU A 117 23.32 -3.18 9.00
N CYS A 118 22.66 -2.89 7.86
CA CYS A 118 22.42 -3.88 6.80
C CYS A 118 23.72 -4.48 6.28
N LYS A 119 24.72 -3.65 6.00
CA LYS A 119 26.04 -4.07 5.54
C LYS A 119 26.68 -5.02 6.55
N SER A 120 26.68 -4.68 7.85
CA SER A 120 27.25 -5.54 8.90
C SER A 120 26.57 -6.92 9.00
N VAL A 121 25.29 -7.02 8.63
CA VAL A 121 24.58 -8.30 8.51
C VAL A 121 25.04 -9.04 7.26
N LEU A 122 25.03 -8.38 6.10
CA LEU A 122 25.36 -9.00 4.81
C LEU A 122 26.81 -9.49 4.72
N GLU A 123 27.75 -8.85 5.43
CA GLU A 123 29.16 -9.30 5.55
C GLU A 123 29.29 -10.72 6.14
N LYS A 124 28.26 -11.18 6.85
CA LYS A 124 28.23 -12.51 7.48
C LYS A 124 27.42 -13.54 6.69
N CYS A 125 26.84 -13.11 5.57
CA CYS A 125 25.88 -13.95 4.82
C CYS A 125 26.53 -14.74 3.67
N GLY A 126 27.83 -14.59 3.39
CA GLY A 126 28.51 -15.33 2.32
C GLY A 126 27.91 -15.04 0.93
N LEU A 127 27.71 -13.77 0.60
CA LEU A 127 27.07 -13.35 -0.65
C LEU A 127 27.99 -13.44 -1.88
N ASP A 128 29.26 -13.66 -1.69
CA ASP A 128 30.28 -13.90 -2.74
C ASP A 128 30.08 -15.24 -3.47
N GLU A 129 29.22 -16.12 -2.97
CA GLU A 129 28.87 -17.39 -3.63
C GLU A 129 27.79 -17.25 -4.71
N TYR A 130 27.15 -16.09 -4.84
CA TYR A 130 26.01 -15.87 -5.74
C TYR A 130 26.47 -15.23 -7.05
N ASP A 131 25.92 -15.75 -8.16
CA ASP A 131 26.23 -15.25 -9.52
C ASP A 131 25.50 -13.93 -9.77
N SER A 132 24.30 -13.77 -9.21
CA SER A 132 23.54 -12.52 -9.28
C SER A 132 22.80 -12.21 -7.97
N ILE A 133 22.66 -10.91 -7.66
CA ILE A 133 21.98 -10.41 -6.48
C ILE A 133 20.94 -9.37 -6.90
N THR A 134 19.68 -9.57 -6.52
CA THR A 134 18.67 -8.52 -6.64
C THR A 134 18.51 -7.80 -5.31
N VAL A 135 18.72 -6.50 -5.28
CA VAL A 135 18.39 -5.65 -4.14
C VAL A 135 16.98 -5.07 -4.37
N TYR A 136 16.03 -5.45 -3.54
CA TYR A 136 14.65 -5.07 -3.67
C TYR A 136 14.19 -4.18 -2.51
N SER A 137 14.02 -2.90 -2.77
CA SER A 137 13.46 -1.95 -1.82
C SER A 137 11.94 -1.94 -1.89
N TYR A 138 11.28 -2.37 -0.81
CA TYR A 138 9.80 -2.43 -0.82
C TYR A 138 9.10 -1.07 -0.70
N TRP A 139 9.85 -0.01 -0.40
CA TRP A 139 9.40 1.38 -0.39
C TRP A 139 10.39 2.27 -1.14
N PHE A 140 9.88 3.26 -1.86
CA PHE A 140 10.73 4.18 -2.61
C PHE A 140 11.08 5.43 -1.79
N PHE A 141 11.55 5.20 -0.54
CA PHE A 141 11.88 6.25 0.43
C PHE A 141 13.22 5.95 1.15
N VAL A 142 13.28 5.84 2.48
CA VAL A 142 14.52 5.54 3.22
C VAL A 142 15.14 4.21 2.77
N THR A 143 14.33 3.18 2.63
CA THR A 143 14.76 1.86 2.11
C THR A 143 15.40 1.98 0.73
N ALA A 144 14.93 2.92 -0.09
CA ALA A 144 15.47 3.12 -1.44
C ALA A 144 16.91 3.69 -1.42
N LEU A 145 17.21 4.64 -0.55
CA LEU A 145 18.60 5.13 -0.44
C LEU A 145 19.52 4.08 0.20
N VAL A 146 19.01 3.26 1.11
CA VAL A 146 19.72 2.09 1.63
C VAL A 146 20.03 1.12 0.49
N GLY A 147 19.04 0.84 -0.38
CA GLY A 147 19.20 -0.02 -1.55
C GLY A 147 20.33 0.45 -2.50
N VAL A 148 20.39 1.75 -2.81
CA VAL A 148 21.49 2.32 -3.63
C VAL A 148 22.84 2.03 -3.02
N LYS A 149 23.00 2.29 -1.71
CA LYS A 149 24.28 2.05 -1.00
C LYS A 149 24.64 0.58 -0.91
N LEU A 150 23.64 -0.31 -0.74
CA LEU A 150 23.87 -1.75 -0.76
C LEU A 150 24.29 -2.23 -2.15
N LYS A 151 23.66 -1.75 -3.23
CA LYS A 151 24.12 -2.06 -4.60
C LYS A 151 25.57 -1.67 -4.80
N GLU A 152 25.95 -0.45 -4.42
CA GLU A 152 27.35 0.01 -4.52
C GLU A 152 28.34 -0.89 -3.74
N TYR A 153 27.96 -1.33 -2.54
CA TYR A 153 28.74 -2.26 -1.74
C TYR A 153 28.84 -3.65 -2.38
N LEU A 154 27.71 -4.23 -2.82
CA LEU A 154 27.63 -5.57 -3.39
C LEU A 154 28.39 -5.68 -4.72
N LEU A 155 28.40 -4.63 -5.54
CA LEU A 155 29.17 -4.56 -6.79
C LEU A 155 30.71 -4.70 -6.58
N SER A 156 31.20 -4.57 -5.35
CA SER A 156 32.61 -4.80 -5.07
C SER A 156 33.07 -6.27 -5.16
N PHE A 157 32.13 -7.22 -5.14
CA PHE A 157 32.40 -8.65 -5.22
C PHE A 157 31.41 -9.46 -6.09
N CYS A 158 30.23 -8.93 -6.39
CA CYS A 158 29.28 -9.51 -7.33
C CYS A 158 29.03 -8.53 -8.48
N PRO A 159 29.41 -8.85 -9.73
CA PRO A 159 29.27 -7.92 -10.86
C PRO A 159 27.82 -7.77 -11.36
N ASP A 160 26.96 -8.74 -11.07
CA ASP A 160 25.54 -8.74 -11.47
C ASP A 160 24.64 -8.40 -10.28
N VAL A 161 24.42 -7.09 -10.06
CA VAL A 161 23.55 -6.59 -9.00
C VAL A 161 22.47 -5.69 -9.58
N GLU A 162 21.24 -6.19 -9.58
CA GLU A 162 20.05 -5.44 -9.96
C GLU A 162 19.47 -4.69 -8.74
N LEU A 163 18.96 -3.48 -8.97
CA LEU A 163 18.34 -2.66 -7.92
C LEU A 163 16.93 -2.25 -8.34
N VAL A 164 15.94 -2.78 -7.66
CA VAL A 164 14.53 -2.51 -7.96
C VAL A 164 13.78 -2.00 -6.74
N ALA A 165 12.71 -1.24 -6.96
CA ALA A 165 11.84 -0.76 -5.90
C ALA A 165 10.37 -0.90 -6.24
N ARG A 166 9.54 -1.18 -5.25
CA ARG A 166 8.12 -0.83 -5.27
C ARG A 166 7.94 0.60 -4.77
N ALA A 167 6.85 1.21 -5.24
CA ALA A 167 6.46 2.52 -4.77
C ALA A 167 4.96 2.56 -4.48
N HIS A 168 4.60 3.14 -3.34
CA HIS A 168 3.25 3.22 -2.83
C HIS A 168 2.81 4.68 -2.69
N ARG A 169 1.55 4.94 -2.31
CA ARG A 169 1.03 6.30 -2.20
C ARG A 169 1.93 7.27 -1.44
N TYR A 170 2.46 6.84 -0.28
CA TYR A 170 3.25 7.70 0.61
C TYR A 170 4.58 8.14 0.00
N ASP A 171 5.20 7.30 -0.78
CA ASP A 171 6.51 7.51 -1.40
C ASP A 171 6.44 7.79 -2.91
N VAL A 172 5.23 7.90 -3.47
CA VAL A 172 4.97 8.40 -4.82
C VAL A 172 4.59 9.89 -4.77
N TYR A 173 3.57 10.24 -3.98
CA TYR A 173 2.99 11.58 -3.99
C TYR A 173 3.56 12.47 -2.89
N GLU A 174 4.14 13.61 -3.28
CA GLU A 174 4.74 14.56 -2.34
C GLU A 174 3.72 15.16 -1.37
N ASN A 175 2.49 15.37 -1.81
CA ASN A 175 1.39 15.85 -0.98
C ASN A 175 0.92 14.82 0.07
N ALA A 176 1.39 13.58 0.00
CA ALA A 176 1.13 12.58 1.04
C ALA A 176 1.87 12.87 2.36
N ASN A 177 2.81 13.80 2.37
CA ASN A 177 3.46 14.27 3.59
C ASN A 177 3.27 15.79 3.80
N VAL A 178 3.35 16.20 5.06
CA VAL A 178 3.06 17.59 5.50
C VAL A 178 4.00 18.64 4.86
N LEU A 179 5.20 18.23 4.45
CA LEU A 179 6.20 19.13 3.85
C LEU A 179 6.05 19.26 2.34
N GLY A 180 5.18 18.44 1.70
CA GLY A 180 5.04 18.42 0.25
C GLY A 180 6.38 18.17 -0.46
N TYR A 181 7.21 17.27 0.10
CA TYR A 181 8.58 17.05 -0.36
C TYR A 181 9.04 15.62 -0.07
N LEU A 182 9.62 14.97 -1.09
CA LEU A 182 10.24 13.65 -1.01
C LEU A 182 11.72 13.77 -1.37
N PRO A 183 12.65 13.51 -0.43
CA PRO A 183 14.08 13.67 -0.65
C PRO A 183 14.63 12.76 -1.75
N LEU A 184 15.60 13.29 -2.50
CA LEU A 184 16.44 12.59 -3.47
C LEU A 184 15.68 11.84 -4.58
N ARG A 185 14.44 12.25 -4.90
CA ARG A 185 13.62 11.54 -5.89
C ARG A 185 14.33 11.35 -7.23
N ARG A 186 14.92 12.40 -7.78
CA ARG A 186 15.65 12.35 -9.06
C ARG A 186 16.91 11.46 -8.96
N TYR A 187 17.66 11.57 -7.89
CA TYR A 187 18.83 10.73 -7.62
C TYR A 187 18.47 9.24 -7.54
N LEU A 188 17.41 8.91 -6.80
CA LEU A 188 16.92 7.54 -6.68
C LEU A 188 16.49 6.99 -8.05
N LEU A 189 15.71 7.74 -8.84
CA LEU A 189 15.29 7.34 -10.19
C LEU A 189 16.49 7.12 -11.12
N GLU A 190 17.55 7.93 -10.99
CA GLU A 190 18.78 7.73 -11.75
C GLU A 190 19.47 6.42 -11.41
N LYS A 191 19.58 6.09 -10.11
CA LYS A 191 20.34 4.94 -9.60
C LYS A 191 19.62 3.59 -9.71
N TYR A 192 18.31 3.59 -9.70
CA TYR A 192 17.50 2.38 -9.81
C TYR A 192 17.48 1.86 -11.25
N ASP A 193 17.51 0.52 -11.40
CA ASP A 193 17.34 -0.15 -12.68
C ASP A 193 15.86 -0.16 -13.08
N ALA A 194 14.96 -0.38 -12.11
CA ALA A 194 13.52 -0.23 -12.30
C ALA A 194 12.78 0.18 -11.02
N VAL A 195 11.69 0.92 -11.18
CA VAL A 195 10.78 1.33 -10.10
C VAL A 195 9.36 0.94 -10.47
N TYR A 196 8.67 0.29 -9.55
CA TYR A 196 7.35 -0.29 -9.76
C TYR A 196 6.29 0.31 -8.85
N PRO A 197 5.64 1.43 -9.25
CA PRO A 197 4.45 1.91 -8.56
C PRO A 197 3.34 0.87 -8.58
N CYS A 198 2.58 0.79 -7.50
CA CYS A 198 1.48 -0.18 -7.37
C CYS A 198 0.17 0.28 -8.05
N SER A 199 0.22 1.32 -8.89
CA SER A 199 -0.91 1.87 -9.63
C SER A 199 -0.44 2.59 -10.90
N ASP A 200 -1.28 2.62 -11.93
CA ASP A 200 -1.02 3.38 -13.17
C ASP A 200 -0.98 4.89 -12.90
N SER A 201 -1.84 5.38 -12.02
CA SER A 201 -1.81 6.80 -11.59
C SER A 201 -0.49 7.16 -10.93
N GLY A 202 0.08 6.27 -10.12
CA GLY A 202 1.41 6.46 -9.54
C GLY A 202 2.53 6.46 -10.58
N THR A 203 2.47 5.55 -11.55
CA THR A 203 3.39 5.49 -12.69
C THR A 203 3.30 6.78 -13.51
N LYS A 204 2.09 7.19 -13.87
CA LYS A 204 1.84 8.43 -14.63
C LYS A 204 2.37 9.65 -13.89
N PHE A 205 2.10 9.76 -12.59
CA PHE A 205 2.59 10.87 -11.78
C PHE A 205 4.12 10.98 -11.80
N ILE A 206 4.85 9.85 -11.66
CA ILE A 206 6.33 9.86 -11.69
C ILE A 206 6.83 10.17 -13.10
N THR A 207 6.29 9.56 -14.14
CA THR A 207 6.77 9.69 -15.52
C THR A 207 6.47 11.07 -16.11
N GLU A 208 5.36 11.71 -15.75
CA GLU A 208 5.07 13.10 -16.14
C GLU A 208 6.01 14.10 -15.46
N LYS A 209 6.37 13.83 -14.19
CA LYS A 209 7.25 14.72 -13.43
C LYS A 209 8.73 14.53 -13.75
N TYR A 210 9.13 13.32 -14.11
CA TYR A 210 10.51 12.92 -14.40
C TYR A 210 10.58 12.12 -15.71
N PRO A 211 10.23 12.74 -16.85
CA PRO A 211 10.09 12.04 -18.13
C PRO A 211 11.40 11.38 -18.61
N GLU A 212 12.56 11.88 -18.19
CA GLU A 212 13.86 11.31 -18.50
C GLU A 212 14.08 9.88 -17.93
N TYR A 213 13.30 9.49 -16.92
CA TYR A 213 13.37 8.14 -16.30
C TYR A 213 12.15 7.26 -16.63
N SER A 214 11.30 7.67 -17.56
CA SER A 214 10.05 6.97 -17.88
C SER A 214 10.25 5.51 -18.29
N SER A 215 11.36 5.18 -18.94
CA SER A 215 11.69 3.80 -19.34
C SER A 215 11.92 2.84 -18.17
N LYS A 216 12.29 3.38 -17.01
CA LYS A 216 12.55 2.62 -15.76
C LYS A 216 11.32 2.48 -14.87
N VAL A 217 10.24 3.23 -15.11
CA VAL A 217 9.06 3.27 -14.24
C VAL A 217 7.92 2.51 -14.91
N LYS A 218 7.49 1.40 -14.28
CA LYS A 218 6.45 0.52 -14.81
C LYS A 218 5.47 0.14 -13.71
N THR A 219 4.19 0.09 -14.01
CA THR A 219 3.18 -0.35 -13.05
C THR A 219 3.35 -1.82 -12.72
N ALA A 220 3.31 -2.15 -11.41
CA ALA A 220 3.18 -3.51 -10.93
C ALA A 220 2.14 -3.53 -9.81
N TYR A 221 0.93 -3.90 -10.16
CA TYR A 221 -0.19 -3.98 -9.22
C TYR A 221 0.11 -4.94 -8.07
N LEU A 222 -0.40 -4.59 -6.89
CA LEU A 222 -0.61 -5.58 -5.84
C LEU A 222 -1.79 -6.45 -6.24
N GLY A 223 -1.83 -7.66 -5.73
CA GLY A 223 -2.95 -8.55 -5.98
C GLY A 223 -3.61 -8.97 -4.67
N THR A 224 -4.79 -9.53 -4.80
CA THR A 224 -5.47 -10.28 -3.75
C THR A 224 -5.76 -11.69 -4.24
N PHE A 225 -5.82 -12.67 -3.32
CA PHE A 225 -6.08 -14.05 -3.70
C PHE A 225 -7.55 -14.29 -4.00
N ASP A 226 -7.80 -15.30 -4.81
CA ASP A 226 -9.14 -15.80 -5.10
C ASP A 226 -9.66 -16.65 -3.92
N HIS A 227 -10.74 -16.20 -3.32
CA HIS A 227 -11.44 -16.92 -2.24
C HIS A 227 -12.88 -17.32 -2.65
N GLY A 228 -13.20 -17.24 -3.94
CA GLY A 228 -14.53 -17.48 -4.49
C GLY A 228 -15.42 -16.24 -4.48
N LEU A 229 -16.70 -16.42 -4.72
CA LEU A 229 -17.68 -15.34 -4.79
C LEU A 229 -18.47 -15.25 -3.49
N SER A 230 -18.79 -14.03 -3.06
CA SER A 230 -19.78 -13.82 -2.00
C SER A 230 -21.20 -13.99 -2.53
N LYS A 231 -22.14 -14.31 -1.66
CA LYS A 231 -23.57 -14.39 -2.01
C LYS A 231 -24.20 -12.99 -2.03
N GLN A 232 -25.29 -12.84 -2.76
CA GLN A 232 -26.18 -11.67 -2.61
C GLN A 232 -27.14 -11.88 -1.43
N SER A 233 -27.56 -10.78 -0.81
CA SER A 233 -28.61 -10.81 0.20
C SER A 233 -29.93 -11.30 -0.40
N GLU A 234 -30.65 -12.10 0.36
CA GLU A 234 -31.99 -12.54 -0.08
C GLU A 234 -33.02 -11.40 0.03
N ASN A 235 -32.92 -10.63 1.10
CA ASN A 235 -33.85 -9.51 1.39
C ASN A 235 -33.04 -8.31 1.89
N GLY A 236 -33.22 -7.15 1.25
CA GLY A 236 -32.57 -5.92 1.65
C GLY A 236 -31.21 -5.70 0.98
N LEU A 237 -30.35 -4.94 1.65
CA LEU A 237 -29.04 -4.54 1.14
C LEU A 237 -28.00 -4.61 2.27
N HIS A 238 -26.97 -5.42 2.08
CA HIS A 238 -25.80 -5.45 2.96
C HIS A 238 -24.64 -4.67 2.36
N ILE A 239 -24.30 -3.56 2.98
CA ILE A 239 -23.23 -2.65 2.59
C ILE A 239 -22.02 -2.89 3.50
N VAL A 240 -20.84 -3.00 2.93
CA VAL A 240 -19.59 -3.15 3.68
C VAL A 240 -18.66 -1.98 3.39
N SER A 241 -17.96 -1.49 4.41
CA SER A 241 -16.81 -0.59 4.28
C SER A 241 -15.63 -1.16 5.07
N CYS A 242 -14.42 -1.06 4.51
CA CYS A 242 -13.21 -1.58 5.16
C CYS A 242 -12.05 -0.58 5.04
N SER A 243 -11.72 0.09 6.14
CA SER A 243 -10.63 1.07 6.19
C SER A 243 -10.26 1.45 7.61
N GLN A 244 -9.13 2.15 7.78
CA GLN A 244 -8.82 2.82 9.05
C GLN A 244 -9.82 3.95 9.32
N VAL A 245 -10.26 4.10 10.57
CA VAL A 245 -11.15 5.20 11.00
C VAL A 245 -10.31 6.46 11.24
N LYS A 246 -10.09 7.23 10.15
CA LYS A 246 -9.30 8.48 10.11
C LYS A 246 -9.98 9.52 9.23
N ASP A 247 -9.64 10.81 9.42
CA ASP A 247 -10.22 11.92 8.66
C ASP A 247 -10.18 11.73 7.14
N VAL A 248 -9.06 11.23 6.61
CA VAL A 248 -8.90 11.00 5.17
C VAL A 248 -9.83 9.91 4.60
N LYS A 249 -10.35 9.03 5.45
CA LYS A 249 -11.25 7.92 5.06
C LYS A 249 -12.73 8.25 5.19
N ARG A 250 -13.07 9.33 5.87
CA ARG A 250 -14.45 9.86 6.01
C ARG A 250 -15.51 8.80 6.36
N VAL A 251 -15.18 7.89 7.30
CA VAL A 251 -16.12 6.84 7.73
C VAL A 251 -17.33 7.43 8.43
N ASP A 252 -17.21 8.60 9.03
CA ASP A 252 -18.30 9.41 9.58
C ASP A 252 -19.27 9.89 8.49
N GLU A 253 -18.80 10.27 7.31
CA GLU A 253 -19.68 10.60 6.17
C GLU A 253 -20.45 9.36 5.66
N ILE A 254 -19.84 8.15 5.74
CA ILE A 254 -20.56 6.90 5.43
C ILE A 254 -21.74 6.71 6.39
N VAL A 255 -21.60 7.04 7.68
CA VAL A 255 -22.73 7.02 8.64
C VAL A 255 -23.84 7.95 8.20
N ASP A 256 -23.49 9.16 7.72
CA ASP A 256 -24.49 10.14 7.26
C ASP A 256 -25.18 9.69 5.97
N ILE A 257 -24.43 9.06 5.06
CA ILE A 257 -24.99 8.46 3.83
C ILE A 257 -26.00 7.35 4.21
N ILE A 258 -25.64 6.43 5.08
CA ILE A 258 -26.50 5.32 5.51
C ILE A 258 -27.72 5.85 6.25
N GLU A 259 -27.58 6.87 7.10
CA GLU A 259 -28.70 7.52 7.79
C GLU A 259 -29.71 8.10 6.80
N LEU A 260 -29.22 8.89 5.83
CA LEU A 260 -30.08 9.53 4.84
C LEU A 260 -30.75 8.49 3.94
N PHE A 261 -30.02 7.46 3.52
CA PHE A 261 -30.52 6.36 2.73
C PHE A 261 -31.61 5.55 3.49
N ALA A 262 -31.42 5.30 4.77
CA ALA A 262 -32.43 4.62 5.60
C ALA A 262 -33.72 5.45 5.78
N LYS A 263 -33.59 6.78 5.85
CA LYS A 263 -34.74 7.69 6.02
C LYS A 263 -35.53 7.91 4.73
N SER A 264 -34.95 7.68 3.56
CA SER A 264 -35.63 7.89 2.27
C SER A 264 -36.67 6.81 1.92
N GLY A 265 -36.76 5.72 2.71
CA GLY A 265 -37.76 4.66 2.51
C GLY A 265 -37.74 3.62 3.62
N ASN A 266 -38.75 2.74 3.62
CA ASN A 266 -38.80 1.60 4.54
C ASN A 266 -37.90 0.47 3.95
N ARG A 267 -36.64 0.46 4.32
CA ARG A 267 -35.60 -0.43 3.73
C ARG A 267 -34.99 -1.31 4.78
N ASN A 268 -34.74 -2.56 4.41
CA ASN A 268 -33.93 -3.47 5.20
C ASN A 268 -32.46 -3.26 4.81
N ILE A 269 -31.69 -2.62 5.69
CA ILE A 269 -30.29 -2.24 5.45
C ILE A 269 -29.45 -2.82 6.58
N LYS A 270 -28.36 -3.48 6.18
CA LYS A 270 -27.27 -3.84 7.06
C LYS A 270 -26.02 -3.09 6.61
N TRP A 271 -25.32 -2.44 7.55
CA TRP A 271 -24.01 -1.87 7.31
C TRP A 271 -22.96 -2.48 8.24
N THR A 272 -21.86 -2.93 7.67
CA THR A 272 -20.70 -3.45 8.41
C THR A 272 -19.47 -2.61 8.11
N HIS A 273 -18.80 -2.13 9.16
CA HIS A 273 -17.51 -1.49 9.04
C HIS A 273 -16.40 -2.37 9.63
N ILE A 274 -15.34 -2.60 8.83
CA ILE A 274 -14.14 -3.35 9.24
C ILE A 274 -12.97 -2.37 9.33
N GLY A 275 -12.46 -2.16 10.53
CA GLY A 275 -11.33 -1.29 10.78
C GLY A 275 -11.41 -0.53 12.10
N THR A 276 -10.29 0.04 12.50
CA THR A 276 -10.15 0.90 13.70
C THR A 276 -9.32 2.13 13.37
N GLY A 277 -9.29 3.08 14.26
CA GLY A 277 -8.45 4.28 14.09
C GLY A 277 -8.61 5.29 15.21
N ASN A 278 -7.97 6.43 15.04
CA ASN A 278 -7.98 7.49 16.04
C ASN A 278 -9.35 8.17 16.23
N ARG A 279 -10.30 7.95 15.30
CA ARG A 279 -11.68 8.49 15.39
C ARG A 279 -12.74 7.41 15.68
N GLU A 280 -12.34 6.26 16.19
CA GLU A 280 -13.27 5.15 16.48
C GLU A 280 -14.34 5.51 17.53
N ALA A 281 -13.97 6.30 18.54
CA ALA A 281 -14.92 6.74 19.58
C ALA A 281 -16.02 7.64 19.01
N GLU A 282 -15.63 8.57 18.13
CA GLU A 282 -16.59 9.44 17.43
C GLU A 282 -17.50 8.64 16.50
N LEU A 283 -16.93 7.67 15.77
CA LEU A 283 -17.69 6.77 14.90
C LEU A 283 -18.76 6.01 15.70
N LYS A 284 -18.38 5.35 16.80
CA LYS A 284 -19.31 4.62 17.67
C LYS A 284 -20.44 5.52 18.19
N LYS A 285 -20.11 6.76 18.54
CA LYS A 285 -21.11 7.74 18.99
C LYS A 285 -22.07 8.14 17.86
N ALA A 286 -21.54 8.39 16.65
CA ALA A 286 -22.36 8.75 15.48
C ALA A 286 -23.31 7.62 15.11
N VAL A 287 -22.83 6.37 15.04
CA VAL A 287 -23.66 5.18 14.78
C VAL A 287 -24.82 5.08 15.77
N LYS A 288 -24.52 5.18 17.07
CA LYS A 288 -25.55 5.11 18.12
C LYS A 288 -26.62 6.20 18.01
N LEU A 289 -26.22 7.40 17.56
CA LEU A 289 -27.15 8.54 17.45
C LEU A 289 -27.97 8.53 16.16
N LYS A 290 -27.36 8.11 15.04
CA LYS A 290 -27.91 8.32 13.70
C LYS A 290 -28.50 7.05 13.07
N LEU A 291 -27.95 5.88 13.36
CA LEU A 291 -28.34 4.62 12.73
C LEU A 291 -29.30 3.77 13.59
N ASN A 292 -30.14 4.43 14.36
CA ASN A 292 -31.19 3.73 15.13
C ASN A 292 -32.20 3.10 14.15
N GLY A 293 -32.32 1.77 14.18
CA GLY A 293 -33.16 1.01 13.25
C GLY A 293 -32.43 0.45 12.01
N VAL A 294 -31.15 0.75 11.84
CA VAL A 294 -30.30 0.09 10.84
C VAL A 294 -29.46 -0.99 11.51
N GLU A 295 -29.44 -2.19 10.95
CA GLU A 295 -28.55 -3.24 11.42
C GLU A 295 -27.09 -2.80 11.16
N THR A 296 -26.32 -2.60 12.22
CA THR A 296 -24.96 -2.07 12.12
C THR A 296 -23.96 -2.92 12.90
N GLU A 297 -22.87 -3.30 12.23
CA GLU A 297 -21.75 -4.04 12.83
C GLU A 297 -20.45 -3.23 12.71
N LEU A 298 -19.77 -3.00 13.83
CA LEU A 298 -18.43 -2.42 13.88
C LEU A 298 -17.46 -3.51 14.36
N LEU A 299 -16.81 -4.20 13.42
CA LEU A 299 -16.00 -5.40 13.70
C LEU A 299 -14.60 -5.07 14.24
N GLY A 300 -14.20 -3.80 14.21
CA GLY A 300 -12.86 -3.44 14.59
C GLY A 300 -11.81 -3.89 13.56
N LYS A 301 -10.55 -3.95 13.97
CA LYS A 301 -9.46 -4.40 13.11
C LYS A 301 -9.47 -5.92 13.03
N LEU A 302 -9.60 -6.46 11.81
CA LEU A 302 -9.48 -7.88 11.53
C LEU A 302 -8.17 -8.17 10.77
N PRO A 303 -7.55 -9.35 10.97
CA PRO A 303 -6.56 -9.88 10.05
C PRO A 303 -7.15 -10.06 8.65
N ASN A 304 -6.32 -10.01 7.62
CA ASN A 304 -6.78 -10.16 6.22
C ASN A 304 -7.55 -11.47 5.98
N THR A 305 -7.08 -12.56 6.55
CA THR A 305 -7.76 -13.87 6.49
C THR A 305 -9.18 -13.84 7.03
N GLU A 306 -9.42 -13.10 8.12
CA GLU A 306 -10.74 -12.94 8.71
C GLU A 306 -11.64 -12.00 7.88
N VAL A 307 -11.06 -10.99 7.22
CA VAL A 307 -11.78 -10.13 6.25
C VAL A 307 -12.28 -10.98 5.09
N CYS A 308 -11.42 -11.82 4.49
CA CYS A 308 -11.81 -12.73 3.42
C CYS A 308 -12.88 -13.73 3.89
N GLU A 309 -12.72 -14.26 5.10
CA GLU A 309 -13.70 -15.18 5.70
C GLU A 309 -15.06 -14.50 5.94
N TYR A 310 -15.04 -13.21 6.29
CA TYR A 310 -16.27 -12.42 6.42
C TYR A 310 -17.04 -12.36 5.11
N TYR A 311 -16.40 -12.01 3.98
CA TYR A 311 -17.04 -11.98 2.66
C TYR A 311 -17.53 -13.35 2.22
N ARG A 312 -16.83 -14.42 2.57
CA ARG A 312 -17.21 -15.80 2.22
C ARG A 312 -18.45 -16.27 2.97
N LYS A 313 -18.60 -15.89 4.25
CA LYS A 313 -19.68 -16.34 5.11
C LYS A 313 -20.94 -15.47 5.03
N ASN A 314 -20.78 -14.22 4.72
CA ASN A 314 -21.87 -13.25 4.72
C ASN A 314 -22.26 -12.86 3.30
N PRO A 315 -23.57 -12.70 3.01
CA PRO A 315 -23.99 -12.08 1.77
C PRO A 315 -23.64 -10.60 1.82
N VAL A 316 -22.83 -10.14 0.86
CA VAL A 316 -22.45 -8.74 0.72
C VAL A 316 -22.82 -8.25 -0.67
N ASP A 317 -23.58 -7.15 -0.72
CA ASP A 317 -24.13 -6.65 -1.96
C ASP A 317 -23.30 -5.50 -2.55
N LEU A 318 -22.77 -4.62 -1.69
CA LEU A 318 -22.05 -3.43 -2.12
C LEU A 318 -20.91 -3.09 -1.16
N PHE A 319 -19.77 -2.66 -1.71
CA PHE A 319 -18.72 -2.01 -0.94
C PHE A 319 -18.83 -0.49 -1.08
N ILE A 320 -18.70 0.26 0.03
CA ILE A 320 -18.74 1.72 0.02
C ILE A 320 -17.48 2.34 0.58
N SER A 321 -17.00 3.42 -0.07
CA SER A 321 -15.90 4.25 0.42
C SER A 321 -16.12 5.73 0.05
N ALA A 322 -15.87 6.62 1.00
CA ALA A 322 -15.94 8.08 0.82
C ALA A 322 -14.56 8.75 0.98
N SER A 323 -13.47 8.05 0.72
CA SER A 323 -12.11 8.50 0.99
C SER A 323 -11.73 9.75 0.19
N LYS A 324 -11.00 10.68 0.82
CA LYS A 324 -10.39 11.85 0.14
C LYS A 324 -9.17 11.51 -0.68
N SER A 325 -8.49 10.42 -0.36
CA SER A 325 -7.27 10.05 -1.05
C SER A 325 -6.96 8.58 -0.84
N GLU A 326 -6.65 7.92 -1.94
CA GLU A 326 -6.22 6.52 -1.98
C GLU A 326 -4.96 6.37 -2.86
N GLY A 327 -4.24 5.25 -2.68
CA GLY A 327 -3.41 4.73 -3.75
C GLY A 327 -4.28 3.84 -4.65
N LEU A 328 -4.04 2.54 -4.62
CA LEU A 328 -4.99 1.54 -5.07
C LEU A 328 -5.39 0.73 -3.82
N PRO A 329 -6.64 0.85 -3.33
CA PRO A 329 -7.01 0.27 -2.03
C PRO A 329 -7.12 -1.25 -2.10
N VAL A 330 -6.34 -1.96 -1.27
CA VAL A 330 -6.38 -3.42 -1.17
C VAL A 330 -7.77 -3.92 -0.76
N SER A 331 -8.44 -3.23 0.17
CA SER A 331 -9.80 -3.59 0.59
C SER A 331 -10.85 -3.55 -0.53
N MET A 332 -10.66 -2.69 -1.54
CA MET A 332 -11.51 -2.69 -2.73
C MET A 332 -11.16 -3.85 -3.66
N MET A 333 -9.88 -4.20 -3.81
CA MET A 333 -9.47 -5.40 -4.56
C MET A 333 -10.00 -6.68 -3.90
N GLU A 334 -10.00 -6.73 -2.57
CA GLU A 334 -10.62 -7.82 -1.82
C GLU A 334 -12.11 -7.92 -2.11
N ALA A 335 -12.87 -6.83 -1.97
CA ALA A 335 -14.30 -6.81 -2.30
C ALA A 335 -14.57 -7.23 -3.75
N ALA A 336 -13.77 -6.73 -4.70
CA ALA A 336 -13.86 -7.07 -6.12
C ALA A 336 -13.58 -8.56 -6.39
N SER A 337 -12.63 -9.17 -5.64
CA SER A 337 -12.33 -10.61 -5.75
C SER A 337 -13.54 -11.48 -5.38
N PHE A 338 -14.40 -11.00 -4.49
CA PHE A 338 -15.65 -11.66 -4.13
C PHE A 338 -16.84 -11.29 -5.04
N GLY A 339 -16.59 -10.51 -6.10
CA GLY A 339 -17.64 -10.05 -7.00
C GLY A 339 -18.56 -9.00 -6.37
N VAL A 340 -18.07 -8.22 -5.41
CA VAL A 340 -18.85 -7.16 -4.74
C VAL A 340 -18.64 -5.84 -5.48
N PRO A 341 -19.68 -5.25 -6.11
CA PRO A 341 -19.59 -3.94 -6.75
C PRO A 341 -19.19 -2.84 -5.75
N ILE A 342 -18.59 -1.77 -6.26
CA ILE A 342 -18.00 -0.73 -5.45
C ILE A 342 -18.67 0.63 -5.75
N LEU A 343 -19.09 1.32 -4.70
CA LEU A 343 -19.47 2.74 -4.73
C LEU A 343 -18.37 3.54 -4.01
N SER A 344 -17.69 4.42 -4.71
CA SER A 344 -16.56 5.15 -4.12
C SER A 344 -16.39 6.54 -4.72
N THR A 345 -15.70 7.40 -3.98
CA THR A 345 -15.08 8.61 -4.55
C THR A 345 -13.97 8.24 -5.53
N ASN A 346 -13.86 8.99 -6.63
CA ASN A 346 -12.87 8.80 -7.68
C ASN A 346 -11.55 9.48 -7.29
N VAL A 347 -10.75 8.83 -6.46
CA VAL A 347 -9.49 9.36 -5.94
C VAL A 347 -8.33 8.37 -6.14
N GLY A 348 -7.17 8.89 -6.53
CA GLY A 348 -5.97 8.07 -6.75
C GLY A 348 -6.18 7.00 -7.81
N GLY A 349 -5.86 5.74 -7.49
CA GLY A 349 -5.97 4.60 -8.40
C GLY A 349 -7.33 3.89 -8.37
N VAL A 350 -8.37 4.43 -7.74
CA VAL A 350 -9.68 3.76 -7.64
C VAL A 350 -10.29 3.49 -9.01
N SER A 351 -10.17 4.43 -9.95
CA SER A 351 -10.67 4.27 -11.34
C SER A 351 -9.92 3.22 -12.17
N GLU A 352 -8.82 2.69 -11.67
CA GLU A 352 -8.12 1.56 -12.30
C GLU A 352 -8.87 0.23 -12.08
N LEU A 353 -9.55 0.11 -10.93
CA LEU A 353 -10.37 -1.04 -10.57
C LEU A 353 -11.85 -0.83 -10.88
N VAL A 354 -12.38 0.35 -10.57
CA VAL A 354 -13.80 0.67 -10.70
C VAL A 354 -14.04 1.52 -11.96
N ARG A 355 -14.97 1.06 -12.82
CA ARG A 355 -15.44 1.79 -13.99
C ARG A 355 -16.88 2.20 -13.77
N ASP A 356 -17.11 3.52 -13.75
CA ASP A 356 -18.42 4.09 -13.48
C ASP A 356 -19.50 3.52 -14.38
N GLY A 357 -20.63 3.11 -13.77
CA GLY A 357 -21.78 2.52 -14.45
C GLY A 357 -21.57 1.12 -15.05
N PHE A 358 -20.35 0.56 -14.99
CA PHE A 358 -20.05 -0.76 -15.56
C PHE A 358 -19.88 -1.85 -14.50
N ASN A 359 -19.06 -1.61 -13.49
CA ASN A 359 -18.75 -2.58 -12.43
C ASN A 359 -18.87 -2.00 -11.02
N GLY A 360 -19.35 -0.76 -10.93
CA GLY A 360 -19.52 0.03 -9.72
C GLY A 360 -19.82 1.48 -10.09
N TRP A 361 -19.68 2.37 -9.13
CA TRP A 361 -19.94 3.80 -9.31
C TRP A 361 -18.84 4.65 -8.72
N LEU A 362 -18.51 5.71 -9.44
CA LEU A 362 -17.51 6.68 -9.04
C LEU A 362 -18.15 8.06 -8.92
N LEU A 363 -17.93 8.71 -7.79
CA LEU A 363 -18.33 10.07 -7.51
C LEU A 363 -17.10 10.97 -7.36
N ASP A 364 -17.25 12.25 -7.54
CA ASP A 364 -16.17 13.22 -7.32
C ASP A 364 -15.72 13.22 -5.83
N GLU A 365 -14.49 13.67 -5.56
CA GLU A 365 -13.94 13.72 -4.19
C GLU A 365 -14.80 14.55 -3.24
N ASP A 366 -15.42 15.61 -3.76
CA ASP A 366 -16.29 16.57 -3.06
C ASP A 366 -17.77 16.31 -3.26
N ALA A 367 -18.14 15.13 -3.77
CA ALA A 367 -19.55 14.73 -3.94
C ALA A 367 -20.33 14.84 -2.65
N GLU A 368 -21.57 15.35 -2.78
CA GLU A 368 -22.47 15.48 -1.64
C GLU A 368 -23.05 14.12 -1.22
N ILE A 369 -23.42 13.99 0.04
CA ILE A 369 -24.07 12.78 0.61
C ILE A 369 -25.27 12.33 -0.22
N GLY A 370 -26.05 13.29 -0.76
CA GLY A 370 -27.22 13.01 -1.60
C GLY A 370 -26.91 12.27 -2.88
N GLU A 371 -25.73 12.45 -3.46
CA GLU A 371 -25.31 11.74 -4.67
C GLU A 371 -25.05 10.26 -4.40
N PHE A 372 -24.42 9.95 -3.28
CA PHE A 372 -24.27 8.56 -2.81
C PHE A 372 -25.63 7.90 -2.60
N VAL A 373 -26.56 8.61 -1.97
CA VAL A 373 -27.91 8.10 -1.69
C VAL A 373 -28.69 7.83 -2.97
N GLN A 374 -28.59 8.68 -3.99
CA GLN A 374 -29.22 8.44 -5.28
C GLN A 374 -28.71 7.14 -5.97
N ILE A 375 -27.44 6.81 -5.80
CA ILE A 375 -26.88 5.56 -6.33
C ILE A 375 -27.39 4.38 -5.49
N LEU A 376 -27.38 4.50 -4.15
CA LEU A 376 -27.88 3.48 -3.26
C LEU A 376 -29.36 3.19 -3.51
N ASP A 377 -30.18 4.23 -3.77
CA ASP A 377 -31.60 4.10 -4.12
C ASP A 377 -31.75 3.27 -5.40
N ARG A 378 -31.05 3.65 -6.46
CA ARG A 378 -31.09 2.90 -7.73
C ARG A 378 -30.63 1.45 -7.55
N PHE A 379 -29.53 1.23 -6.81
CA PHE A 379 -29.01 -0.12 -6.56
C PHE A 379 -29.96 -0.96 -5.71
N TYR A 380 -30.62 -0.37 -4.74
CA TYR A 380 -31.63 -1.05 -3.92
C TYR A 380 -32.82 -1.53 -4.73
N ASP A 381 -33.26 -0.72 -5.71
CA ASP A 381 -34.42 -1.01 -6.55
C ASP A 381 -34.09 -1.94 -7.74
N MET A 382 -32.79 -2.22 -8.00
CA MET A 382 -32.37 -3.15 -9.05
C MET A 382 -32.80 -4.58 -8.75
N GLU A 383 -33.26 -5.28 -9.78
CA GLU A 383 -33.48 -6.72 -9.74
C GLU A 383 -32.17 -7.49 -9.49
N LYS A 384 -32.25 -8.66 -8.86
CA LYS A 384 -31.04 -9.47 -8.59
C LYS A 384 -30.24 -9.79 -9.84
N SER A 385 -30.89 -10.00 -10.98
CA SER A 385 -30.26 -10.24 -12.27
C SER A 385 -29.44 -9.06 -12.77
N GLU A 386 -29.90 -7.82 -12.51
CA GLU A 386 -29.17 -6.61 -12.88
C GLU A 386 -27.95 -6.42 -11.96
N ARG A 387 -28.12 -6.61 -10.65
CA ARG A 387 -26.99 -6.58 -9.70
C ARG A 387 -25.92 -7.62 -10.07
N GLU A 388 -26.34 -8.80 -10.55
CA GLU A 388 -25.41 -9.87 -10.99
C GLU A 388 -24.53 -9.44 -12.16
N VAL A 389 -25.01 -8.57 -13.05
CA VAL A 389 -24.18 -8.00 -14.13
C VAL A 389 -23.00 -7.21 -13.54
N TYR A 390 -23.26 -6.32 -12.55
CA TYR A 390 -22.20 -5.56 -11.90
C TYR A 390 -21.22 -6.49 -11.16
N ARG A 391 -21.73 -7.50 -10.48
CA ARG A 391 -20.92 -8.50 -9.75
C ARG A 391 -19.99 -9.25 -10.69
N ASN A 392 -20.49 -9.71 -11.82
CA ASN A 392 -19.68 -10.38 -12.83
C ASN A 392 -18.64 -9.45 -13.46
N ASN A 393 -19.01 -8.20 -13.73
CA ASN A 393 -18.11 -7.22 -14.32
C ASN A 393 -16.96 -6.85 -13.39
N ILE A 394 -17.24 -6.63 -12.09
CA ILE A 394 -16.18 -6.29 -11.11
C ILE A 394 -15.26 -7.49 -10.89
N ARG A 395 -15.82 -8.71 -10.81
CA ARG A 395 -15.05 -9.94 -10.69
C ARG A 395 -14.11 -10.14 -11.89
N GLN A 396 -14.60 -9.99 -13.11
CA GLN A 396 -13.79 -10.10 -14.33
C GLN A 396 -12.70 -9.03 -14.41
N THR A 397 -13.00 -7.81 -13.92
CA THR A 397 -11.99 -6.75 -13.85
C THR A 397 -10.88 -7.12 -12.89
N TRP A 398 -11.24 -7.67 -11.74
CA TRP A 398 -10.29 -8.15 -10.74
C TRP A 398 -9.43 -9.31 -11.28
N GLU A 399 -10.04 -10.33 -11.90
CA GLU A 399 -9.33 -11.48 -12.50
C GLU A 399 -8.29 -11.07 -13.55
N LYS A 400 -8.60 -10.03 -14.31
CA LYS A 400 -7.70 -9.55 -15.40
C LYS A 400 -6.52 -8.73 -14.89
N GLY A 401 -6.68 -7.97 -13.81
CA GLY A 401 -5.68 -6.98 -13.39
C GLY A 401 -5.17 -7.11 -11.96
N PHE A 402 -5.92 -7.78 -11.07
CA PHE A 402 -5.68 -7.69 -9.63
C PHE A 402 -5.66 -9.06 -8.92
N ASP A 403 -5.63 -10.16 -9.67
CA ASP A 403 -5.34 -11.48 -9.12
C ASP A 403 -3.86 -11.57 -8.73
N ALA A 404 -3.59 -11.83 -7.44
CA ALA A 404 -2.25 -11.93 -6.88
C ALA A 404 -1.38 -12.96 -7.61
N SER A 405 -1.96 -14.12 -7.92
CA SER A 405 -1.24 -15.19 -8.60
C SER A 405 -0.77 -14.80 -10.00
N ARG A 406 -1.50 -13.94 -10.67
CA ARG A 406 -1.14 -13.38 -11.98
C ARG A 406 -0.19 -12.20 -11.80
N SER A 407 -0.57 -11.20 -11.00
CA SER A 407 0.20 -9.97 -10.85
C SER A 407 1.63 -10.22 -10.37
N PHE A 408 1.82 -11.14 -9.41
CA PHE A 408 3.16 -11.45 -8.91
C PHE A 408 3.96 -12.32 -9.86
N ARG A 409 3.33 -13.25 -10.61
CA ARG A 409 4.04 -13.99 -11.66
C ARG A 409 4.51 -13.07 -12.78
N ASP A 410 3.66 -12.15 -13.22
CA ASP A 410 4.01 -11.17 -14.26
C ASP A 410 5.15 -10.25 -13.77
N PHE A 411 5.08 -9.76 -12.54
CA PHE A 411 6.15 -8.98 -11.91
C PHE A 411 7.47 -9.74 -11.85
N LEU A 412 7.47 -11.00 -11.43
CA LEU A 412 8.65 -11.85 -11.33
C LEU A 412 9.13 -12.42 -12.68
N SER A 413 8.43 -12.15 -13.78
CA SER A 413 8.91 -12.44 -15.13
C SER A 413 9.75 -11.31 -15.72
N VAL A 414 9.81 -10.16 -15.05
CA VAL A 414 10.58 -9.00 -15.51
C VAL A 414 12.09 -9.24 -15.23
N PRO A 415 12.97 -9.18 -16.24
CA PRO A 415 14.41 -9.42 -16.04
C PRO A 415 15.06 -8.60 -14.94
N ALA A 416 14.71 -7.32 -14.81
CA ALA A 416 15.22 -6.46 -13.74
C ALA A 416 14.81 -6.88 -12.32
N VAL A 417 13.85 -7.79 -12.15
CA VAL A 417 13.42 -8.30 -10.83
C VAL A 417 14.12 -9.60 -10.46
N VAL A 418 14.41 -10.45 -11.46
CA VAL A 418 14.95 -11.81 -11.22
C VAL A 418 16.39 -11.97 -11.69
N GLY A 419 17.01 -10.91 -12.22
CA GLY A 419 18.31 -10.98 -12.89
C GLY A 419 18.20 -11.58 -14.29
N SER A 420 19.19 -11.32 -15.12
CA SER A 420 19.27 -11.86 -16.49
C SER A 420 19.69 -13.33 -16.52
#